data_881fbbafe04c93bdbc30954b1cb27aa6
#
_entry.id   881fbbafe04c93bdbc30954b1cb27aa6
#
_cell.length_a   1.000
_cell.length_b   1.000
_cell.length_c   1.000
_cell.angle_alpha   90.00
_cell.angle_beta   90.00
_cell.angle_gamma   90.00
#
_symmetry.space_group_name_H-M   'P 1'
#
loop_
_entity.id
_entity.type
_entity.pdbx_description
1 polymer ?
#
loop_
_entity_poly.entity_id
_entity_poly.type
_entity_poly.pdbx_seq_one_letter_code
_entity_poly.pdbx_strand_id
1 'polypeptide(L)'
;MRKIIAIGESVLDTLFHHGKPVKAFVGGRIANAAASLATMGIPTSMVSECSTDCVGDIIVDFLKAHNVDVRSIDRYPDGATPLAAIFQGENGQRDSIVNYGNYPNDRFDVLWPTIDHDDIVLFGSLYSVDLPQRERLMDLVNYAVERGAIVVYLPGFQHGISFRITRVMPNVLENLEVASIIIAHDRDLQEIFPDETVEEAFVHHINFSGNAYVHLSDSAAPKLYRGTQRASHGTVSTDSHNRLGWQAGFTAGLLYALLLHDITRDNLAALDTDGWRQLLDCAVDCAQECAASSDNCVSADYATRAATRLRDTLAQHQESSTTPQP
;
A
#
# COMPACT_ATOMS: atom_id res chain seq x y z
N MET A 1 -12.83 -10.62 12.86
CA MET A 1 -11.42 -10.20 12.61
C MET A 1 -11.48 -8.95 11.75
N ARG A 2 -10.71 -7.94 12.11
CA ARG A 2 -10.53 -6.72 11.32
C ARG A 2 -10.00 -7.07 9.93
N LYS A 3 -10.41 -6.34 8.93
CA LYS A 3 -10.07 -6.61 7.53
C LYS A 3 -9.34 -5.44 6.89
N ILE A 4 -8.72 -5.73 5.76
CA ILE A 4 -8.04 -4.72 4.93
C ILE A 4 -8.87 -4.48 3.68
N ILE A 5 -9.12 -3.22 3.35
CA ILE A 5 -9.70 -2.79 2.07
C ILE A 5 -8.59 -2.07 1.31
N ALA A 6 -8.13 -2.65 0.22
CA ALA A 6 -7.05 -2.13 -0.59
C ALA A 6 -7.61 -1.51 -1.87
N ILE A 7 -7.44 -0.19 -2.05
CA ILE A 7 -8.01 0.60 -3.17
C ILE A 7 -6.86 1.10 -4.04
N GLY A 8 -6.73 0.59 -5.25
CA GLY A 8 -5.64 1.00 -6.15
C GLY A 8 -5.69 0.35 -7.52
N GLU A 9 -4.78 0.76 -8.36
CA GLU A 9 -4.65 0.17 -9.68
C GLU A 9 -4.15 -1.27 -9.63
N SER A 10 -4.61 -2.05 -10.60
CA SER A 10 -4.09 -3.35 -10.95
C SER A 10 -3.53 -3.31 -12.36
N VAL A 11 -2.32 -3.79 -12.55
CA VAL A 11 -1.59 -3.71 -13.81
C VAL A 11 -0.81 -5.01 -14.04
N LEU A 12 -0.60 -5.39 -15.29
CA LEU A 12 0.35 -6.45 -15.62
C LEU A 12 1.70 -5.84 -15.99
N ASP A 13 2.70 -6.05 -15.16
CA ASP A 13 4.06 -5.57 -15.38
C ASP A 13 4.84 -6.52 -16.28
N THR A 14 5.55 -5.99 -17.27
CA THR A 14 6.51 -6.74 -18.09
C THR A 14 7.90 -6.15 -17.90
N LEU A 15 8.78 -6.95 -17.33
CA LEU A 15 10.18 -6.57 -17.12
C LEU A 15 11.00 -6.81 -18.39
N PHE A 16 11.70 -5.78 -18.83
CA PHE A 16 12.63 -5.82 -19.95
C PHE A 16 14.07 -5.67 -19.44
N HIS A 17 14.95 -6.53 -19.92
CA HIS A 17 16.39 -6.44 -19.72
C HIS A 17 17.08 -6.47 -21.08
N HIS A 18 17.95 -5.48 -21.36
CA HIS A 18 18.58 -5.29 -22.68
C HIS A 18 17.58 -5.32 -23.85
N GLY A 19 16.41 -4.67 -23.68
CA GLY A 19 15.37 -4.58 -24.69
C GLY A 19 14.60 -5.88 -24.96
N LYS A 20 14.80 -6.93 -24.15
CA LYS A 20 14.08 -8.20 -24.26
C LYS A 20 13.17 -8.41 -23.05
N PRO A 21 11.92 -8.87 -23.22
CA PRO A 21 11.07 -9.23 -22.10
C PRO A 21 11.66 -10.45 -21.39
N VAL A 22 11.78 -10.38 -20.07
CA VAL A 22 12.34 -11.46 -19.24
C VAL A 22 11.30 -12.09 -18.32
N LYS A 23 10.29 -11.31 -17.89
CA LYS A 23 9.24 -11.77 -16.99
C LYS A 23 8.00 -10.87 -17.09
N ALA A 24 6.83 -11.48 -16.94
CA ALA A 24 5.59 -10.75 -16.66
C ALA A 24 5.05 -11.19 -15.29
N PHE A 25 4.47 -10.25 -14.53
CA PHE A 25 3.88 -10.50 -13.22
C PHE A 25 2.83 -9.45 -12.91
N VAL A 26 1.94 -9.75 -11.98
CA VAL A 26 0.93 -8.77 -11.54
C VAL A 26 1.63 -7.65 -10.77
N GLY A 27 1.45 -6.44 -11.27
CA GLY A 27 1.98 -5.21 -10.73
C GLY A 27 0.95 -4.45 -9.90
N GLY A 28 1.35 -3.26 -9.46
CA GLY A 28 0.60 -2.45 -8.52
C GLY A 28 1.02 -2.72 -7.07
N ARG A 29 1.56 -1.69 -6.40
CA ARG A 29 2.03 -1.85 -5.02
C ARG A 29 0.92 -2.25 -4.07
N ILE A 30 -0.26 -1.69 -4.25
CA ILE A 30 -1.43 -1.96 -3.43
C ILE A 30 -1.94 -3.39 -3.68
N ALA A 31 -2.00 -3.84 -4.93
CA ALA A 31 -2.40 -5.19 -5.27
C ALA A 31 -1.44 -6.26 -4.69
N ASN A 32 -0.13 -6.03 -4.77
CA ASN A 32 0.88 -6.93 -4.20
C ASN A 32 0.88 -6.91 -2.65
N ALA A 33 0.61 -5.77 -2.03
CA ALA A 33 0.42 -5.69 -0.59
C ALA A 33 -0.85 -6.46 -0.15
N ALA A 34 -1.95 -6.31 -0.88
CA ALA A 34 -3.19 -7.05 -0.63
C ALA A 34 -2.99 -8.56 -0.77
N ALA A 35 -2.28 -9.01 -1.82
CA ALA A 35 -1.94 -10.43 -2.01
C ALA A 35 -1.11 -10.97 -0.84
N SER A 36 -0.09 -10.24 -0.39
CA SER A 36 0.73 -10.63 0.76
C SER A 36 -0.09 -10.73 2.06
N LEU A 37 -0.94 -9.74 2.34
CA LEU A 37 -1.81 -9.72 3.52
C LEU A 37 -2.80 -10.88 3.54
N ALA A 38 -3.48 -11.12 2.41
CA ALA A 38 -4.43 -12.22 2.29
C ALA A 38 -3.75 -13.59 2.41
N THR A 39 -2.53 -13.74 1.86
CA THR A 39 -1.74 -14.97 2.02
C THR A 39 -1.33 -15.20 3.48
N MET A 40 -1.08 -14.14 4.26
CA MET A 40 -0.88 -14.22 5.72
C MET A 40 -2.17 -14.47 6.51
N GLY A 41 -3.30 -14.74 5.85
CA GLY A 41 -4.57 -15.10 6.48
C GLY A 41 -5.40 -13.91 6.98
N ILE A 42 -5.08 -12.70 6.56
CA ILE A 42 -5.84 -11.49 6.88
C ILE A 42 -6.96 -11.32 5.85
N PRO A 43 -8.24 -11.18 6.27
CA PRO A 43 -9.33 -10.88 5.35
C PRO A 43 -9.02 -9.59 4.57
N THR A 44 -8.83 -9.70 3.26
CA THR A 44 -8.41 -8.57 2.42
C THR A 44 -9.28 -8.51 1.17
N SER A 45 -9.86 -7.34 0.91
CA SER A 45 -10.63 -7.05 -0.31
C SER A 45 -9.87 -6.10 -1.20
N MET A 46 -9.86 -6.34 -2.50
CA MET A 46 -9.30 -5.42 -3.50
C MET A 46 -10.41 -4.65 -4.19
N VAL A 47 -10.30 -3.32 -4.15
CA VAL A 47 -11.12 -2.37 -4.92
C VAL A 47 -10.27 -1.84 -6.06
N SER A 48 -10.60 -2.18 -7.29
CA SER A 48 -9.81 -1.88 -8.46
C SER A 48 -10.66 -1.95 -9.73
N GLU A 49 -10.02 -1.75 -10.88
CA GLU A 49 -10.65 -1.86 -12.19
C GLU A 49 -9.74 -2.65 -13.14
N CYS A 50 -10.30 -3.54 -13.92
CA CYS A 50 -9.61 -4.17 -15.06
C CYS A 50 -10.65 -4.63 -16.11
N SER A 51 -10.23 -4.69 -17.36
CA SER A 51 -11.10 -5.17 -18.44
C SER A 51 -11.42 -6.67 -18.30
N THR A 52 -12.45 -7.11 -18.99
CA THR A 52 -12.78 -8.55 -19.19
C THR A 52 -11.84 -9.25 -20.18
N ASP A 53 -10.71 -8.67 -20.50
CA ASP A 53 -9.68 -9.22 -21.38
C ASP A 53 -8.80 -10.27 -20.65
N CYS A 54 -7.94 -10.97 -21.41
CA CYS A 54 -7.03 -11.99 -20.86
C CYS A 54 -6.06 -11.45 -19.81
N VAL A 55 -5.69 -10.15 -19.88
CA VAL A 55 -4.79 -9.53 -18.92
C VAL A 55 -5.51 -9.31 -17.60
N GLY A 56 -6.76 -8.84 -17.65
CA GLY A 56 -7.61 -8.72 -16.47
C GLY A 56 -7.88 -10.07 -15.81
N ASP A 57 -8.04 -11.15 -16.60
CA ASP A 57 -8.19 -12.49 -16.06
C ASP A 57 -6.94 -12.94 -15.30
N ILE A 58 -5.73 -12.70 -15.84
CA ILE A 58 -4.46 -13.00 -15.15
C ILE A 58 -4.40 -12.29 -13.80
N ILE A 59 -4.78 -11.00 -13.74
CA ILE A 59 -4.75 -10.21 -12.50
C ILE A 59 -5.75 -10.77 -11.48
N VAL A 60 -6.98 -11.01 -11.90
CA VAL A 60 -8.03 -11.52 -11.00
C VAL A 60 -7.72 -12.92 -10.49
N ASP A 61 -7.19 -13.79 -11.33
CA ASP A 61 -6.80 -15.15 -10.94
C ASP A 61 -5.61 -15.13 -9.98
N PHE A 62 -4.62 -14.26 -10.19
CA PHE A 62 -3.54 -14.03 -9.24
C PHE A 62 -4.06 -13.60 -7.85
N LEU A 63 -4.94 -12.62 -7.80
CA LEU A 63 -5.51 -12.14 -6.54
C LEU A 63 -6.32 -13.24 -5.83
N LYS A 64 -7.14 -14.00 -6.56
CA LYS A 64 -7.88 -15.15 -6.02
C LYS A 64 -6.96 -16.23 -5.50
N ALA A 65 -5.88 -16.56 -6.22
CA ALA A 65 -4.90 -17.56 -5.81
C ALA A 65 -4.22 -17.19 -4.47
N HIS A 66 -4.16 -15.88 -4.15
CA HIS A 66 -3.66 -15.36 -2.87
C HIS A 66 -4.77 -15.11 -1.84
N ASN A 67 -6.01 -15.61 -2.07
CA ASN A 67 -7.17 -15.46 -1.18
C ASN A 67 -7.67 -14.01 -1.02
N VAL A 68 -7.39 -13.12 -1.95
CA VAL A 68 -7.96 -11.76 -1.96
C VAL A 68 -9.41 -11.80 -2.42
N ASP A 69 -10.29 -11.09 -1.72
CA ASP A 69 -11.67 -10.89 -2.17
C ASP A 69 -11.70 -9.90 -3.33
N VAL A 70 -12.10 -10.37 -4.50
CA VAL A 70 -12.11 -9.62 -5.77
C VAL A 70 -13.49 -9.12 -6.20
N ARG A 71 -14.52 -9.24 -5.33
CA ARG A 71 -15.90 -8.83 -5.66
C ARG A 71 -16.04 -7.33 -5.93
N SER A 72 -15.13 -6.54 -5.41
CA SER A 72 -15.08 -5.09 -5.59
C SER A 72 -14.13 -4.65 -6.71
N ILE A 73 -13.80 -5.55 -7.64
CA ILE A 73 -13.08 -5.19 -8.87
C ILE A 73 -14.11 -4.96 -9.97
N ASP A 74 -14.13 -3.75 -10.50
CA ASP A 74 -14.90 -3.42 -11.71
C ASP A 74 -14.29 -4.12 -12.93
N ARG A 75 -15.08 -4.96 -13.60
CA ARG A 75 -14.70 -5.73 -14.80
C ARG A 75 -15.39 -5.12 -16.02
N TYR A 76 -14.81 -4.04 -16.55
CA TYR A 76 -15.39 -3.33 -17.67
C TYR A 76 -15.18 -4.07 -19.01
N PRO A 77 -16.23 -4.12 -19.86
CA PRO A 77 -16.16 -4.80 -21.17
C PRO A 77 -15.50 -3.93 -22.25
N ASP A 78 -15.55 -2.61 -22.09
CA ASP A 78 -15.10 -1.63 -23.09
C ASP A 78 -13.76 -1.03 -22.70
N GLY A 79 -12.66 -1.50 -23.31
CA GLY A 79 -11.34 -0.99 -23.02
C GLY A 79 -10.29 -2.09 -22.95
N ALA A 80 -9.15 -1.79 -22.32
CA ALA A 80 -8.05 -2.73 -22.15
C ALA A 80 -7.42 -2.59 -20.77
N THR A 81 -7.15 -3.72 -20.13
CA THR A 81 -6.44 -3.76 -18.85
C THR A 81 -5.04 -3.13 -18.99
N PRO A 82 -4.60 -2.29 -18.03
CA PRO A 82 -3.29 -1.67 -18.08
C PRO A 82 -2.14 -2.67 -18.12
N LEU A 83 -1.19 -2.39 -19.01
CA LEU A 83 0.11 -3.06 -19.10
C LEU A 83 1.19 -2.04 -18.77
N ALA A 84 2.18 -2.43 -17.98
CA ALA A 84 3.37 -1.62 -17.76
C ALA A 84 4.62 -2.31 -18.29
N ALA A 85 5.42 -1.58 -19.04
CA ALA A 85 6.76 -2.00 -19.45
C ALA A 85 7.79 -1.39 -18.49
N ILE A 86 8.52 -2.23 -17.77
CA ILE A 86 9.58 -1.82 -16.84
C ILE A 86 10.92 -2.11 -17.50
N PHE A 87 11.69 -1.07 -17.79
CA PHE A 87 13.02 -1.20 -18.38
C PHE A 87 14.06 -1.16 -17.28
N GLN A 88 14.88 -2.20 -17.19
CA GLN A 88 15.94 -2.33 -16.20
C GLN A 88 17.30 -2.12 -16.86
N GLY A 89 18.07 -1.15 -16.33
CA GLY A 89 19.45 -0.88 -16.74
C GLY A 89 20.45 -1.90 -16.20
N GLU A 90 21.72 -1.76 -16.63
CA GLU A 90 22.81 -2.69 -16.28
C GLU A 90 23.07 -2.76 -14.76
N ASN A 91 22.80 -1.69 -14.03
CA ASN A 91 22.99 -1.62 -12.58
C ASN A 91 21.78 -2.13 -11.79
N GLY A 92 20.79 -2.76 -12.44
CA GLY A 92 19.56 -3.19 -11.81
C GLY A 92 18.58 -2.06 -11.49
N GLN A 93 18.93 -0.81 -11.74
CA GLN A 93 18.03 0.34 -11.63
C GLN A 93 16.97 0.28 -12.73
N ARG A 94 15.74 0.70 -12.37
CA ARG A 94 14.66 0.87 -13.34
C ARG A 94 14.84 2.19 -14.07
N ASP A 95 15.01 2.11 -15.40
CA ASP A 95 15.24 3.31 -16.21
C ASP A 95 13.94 4.01 -16.58
N SER A 96 12.88 3.24 -16.84
CA SER A 96 11.58 3.80 -17.17
C SER A 96 10.45 2.80 -16.91
N ILE A 97 9.25 3.34 -16.67
CA ILE A 97 8.01 2.60 -16.63
C ILE A 97 7.04 3.28 -17.60
N VAL A 98 6.48 2.52 -18.54
CA VAL A 98 5.51 3.00 -19.50
C VAL A 98 4.23 2.19 -19.33
N ASN A 99 3.15 2.87 -18.99
CA ASN A 99 1.84 2.24 -18.85
C ASN A 99 1.04 2.35 -20.14
N TYR A 100 0.45 1.24 -20.54
CA TYR A 100 -0.48 1.13 -21.65
C TYR A 100 -1.80 0.61 -21.11
N GLY A 101 -2.83 1.41 -21.17
CA GLY A 101 -4.17 1.01 -20.76
C GLY A 101 -5.20 1.88 -21.47
N ASN A 102 -6.41 1.38 -21.56
CA ASN A 102 -7.54 2.12 -22.09
C ASN A 102 -8.75 1.85 -21.21
N TYR A 103 -9.05 2.80 -20.35
CA TYR A 103 -10.20 2.73 -19.48
C TYR A 103 -11.47 3.25 -20.19
N PRO A 104 -12.65 2.76 -19.81
CA PRO A 104 -13.92 3.32 -20.28
C PRO A 104 -14.12 4.76 -19.77
N ASN A 105 -15.13 5.44 -20.30
CA ASN A 105 -15.48 6.79 -19.83
C ASN A 105 -16.14 6.76 -18.43
N ASP A 106 -16.95 5.74 -18.18
CA ASP A 106 -17.57 5.51 -16.86
C ASP A 106 -16.69 4.55 -16.06
N ARG A 107 -16.11 5.07 -15.01
CA ARG A 107 -15.10 4.39 -14.22
C ARG A 107 -15.54 4.22 -12.76
N PHE A 108 -14.92 3.22 -12.09
CA PHE A 108 -15.14 2.94 -10.69
C PHE A 108 -16.58 2.52 -10.37
N ASP A 109 -17.17 1.65 -11.20
CA ASP A 109 -18.46 1.01 -10.94
C ASP A 109 -18.26 -0.23 -10.07
N VAL A 110 -17.76 -0.01 -8.86
CA VAL A 110 -17.37 -1.05 -7.92
C VAL A 110 -18.47 -1.33 -6.90
N LEU A 111 -18.61 -2.57 -6.50
CA LEU A 111 -19.38 -2.91 -5.30
C LEU A 111 -18.58 -2.48 -4.07
N TRP A 112 -19.12 -1.57 -3.27
CA TRP A 112 -18.45 -1.12 -2.06
C TRP A 112 -18.33 -2.28 -1.06
N PRO A 113 -17.12 -2.55 -0.56
CA PRO A 113 -16.95 -3.50 0.52
C PRO A 113 -17.59 -2.96 1.80
N THR A 114 -18.08 -3.84 2.65
CA THR A 114 -18.49 -3.42 4.00
C THR A 114 -17.26 -2.94 4.75
N ILE A 115 -17.34 -1.78 5.39
CA ILE A 115 -16.27 -1.22 6.22
C ILE A 115 -16.79 -1.09 7.64
N ASP A 116 -16.11 -1.73 8.57
CA ASP A 116 -16.42 -1.71 9.98
C ASP A 116 -15.44 -0.81 10.75
N HIS A 117 -15.76 -0.47 11.98
CA HIS A 117 -14.87 0.26 12.86
C HIS A 117 -13.55 -0.47 13.03
N ASP A 118 -12.42 0.26 12.98
CA ASP A 118 -11.05 -0.25 13.07
C ASP A 118 -10.56 -1.12 11.89
N ASP A 119 -11.36 -1.35 10.86
CA ASP A 119 -10.81 -1.87 9.61
C ASP A 119 -9.71 -0.94 9.08
N ILE A 120 -8.86 -1.44 8.21
CA ILE A 120 -7.80 -0.64 7.62
C ILE A 120 -8.10 -0.44 6.13
N VAL A 121 -8.13 0.80 5.69
CA VAL A 121 -8.30 1.16 4.27
C VAL A 121 -6.97 1.68 3.74
N LEU A 122 -6.36 0.94 2.84
CA LEU A 122 -5.16 1.32 2.10
C LEU A 122 -5.57 1.86 0.75
N PHE A 123 -5.18 3.09 0.41
CA PHE A 123 -5.43 3.66 -0.91
C PHE A 123 -4.24 4.45 -1.42
N GLY A 124 -4.16 4.68 -2.72
CA GLY A 124 -3.04 5.46 -3.22
C GLY A 124 -2.74 5.32 -4.70
N SER A 125 -1.46 5.53 -5.03
CA SER A 125 -0.89 5.60 -6.36
C SER A 125 -1.52 6.68 -7.26
N LEU A 126 -1.19 6.70 -8.54
CA LEU A 126 -1.83 7.59 -9.52
C LEU A 126 -3.34 7.42 -9.56
N TYR A 127 -3.83 6.21 -9.25
CA TYR A 127 -5.24 5.89 -9.19
C TYR A 127 -6.01 6.80 -8.23
N SER A 128 -5.41 7.18 -7.12
CA SER A 128 -6.04 8.04 -6.10
C SER A 128 -6.19 9.51 -6.50
N VAL A 129 -5.49 9.96 -7.53
CA VAL A 129 -5.49 11.36 -8.00
C VAL A 129 -6.02 11.51 -9.42
N ASP A 130 -6.34 10.41 -10.10
CA ASP A 130 -6.85 10.41 -11.46
C ASP A 130 -8.30 10.93 -11.49
N LEU A 131 -8.53 11.96 -12.26
CA LEU A 131 -9.76 12.76 -12.23
C LEU A 131 -11.05 11.98 -12.58
N PRO A 132 -11.07 11.05 -13.54
CA PRO A 132 -12.31 10.38 -13.93
C PRO A 132 -13.01 9.62 -12.80
N GLN A 133 -12.24 8.93 -11.92
CA GLN A 133 -12.82 8.18 -10.79
C GLN A 133 -12.70 8.89 -9.45
N ARG A 134 -12.07 10.07 -9.40
CA ARG A 134 -11.72 10.75 -8.15
C ARG A 134 -12.88 10.92 -7.19
N GLU A 135 -14.01 11.41 -7.67
CA GLU A 135 -15.19 11.67 -6.84
C GLU A 135 -15.69 10.39 -6.16
N ARG A 136 -15.95 9.34 -6.94
CA ARG A 136 -16.43 8.05 -6.43
C ARG A 136 -15.43 7.36 -5.49
N LEU A 137 -14.14 7.48 -5.79
CA LEU A 137 -13.09 6.95 -4.92
C LEU A 137 -13.09 7.67 -3.58
N MET A 138 -13.18 9.00 -3.58
CA MET A 138 -13.19 9.77 -2.33
C MET A 138 -14.45 9.57 -1.53
N ASP A 139 -15.59 9.33 -2.15
CA ASP A 139 -16.80 8.93 -1.44
C ASP A 139 -16.57 7.64 -0.63
N LEU A 140 -15.89 6.65 -1.20
CA LEU A 140 -15.53 5.42 -0.49
C LEU A 140 -14.51 5.66 0.63
N VAL A 141 -13.51 6.49 0.41
CA VAL A 141 -12.50 6.84 1.44
C VAL A 141 -13.14 7.63 2.58
N ASN A 142 -14.00 8.61 2.27
CA ASN A 142 -14.72 9.37 3.29
C ASN A 142 -15.69 8.48 4.09
N TYR A 143 -16.38 7.57 3.42
CA TYR A 143 -17.19 6.55 4.11
C TYR A 143 -16.33 5.72 5.09
N ALA A 144 -15.11 5.34 4.72
CA ALA A 144 -14.21 4.65 5.63
C ALA A 144 -13.84 5.50 6.86
N VAL A 145 -13.57 6.80 6.65
CA VAL A 145 -13.29 7.74 7.75
C VAL A 145 -14.48 7.85 8.70
N GLU A 146 -15.70 7.99 8.16
CA GLU A 146 -16.95 8.06 8.94
C GLU A 146 -17.21 6.78 9.74
N ARG A 147 -16.82 5.62 9.20
CA ARG A 147 -16.91 4.32 9.88
C ARG A 147 -15.85 4.12 10.96
N GLY A 148 -14.87 5.03 11.09
CA GLY A 148 -13.80 4.92 12.07
C GLY A 148 -12.67 3.97 11.65
N ALA A 149 -12.51 3.70 10.37
CA ALA A 149 -11.40 2.91 9.86
C ALA A 149 -10.06 3.68 9.99
N ILE A 150 -8.95 2.93 10.04
CA ILE A 150 -7.60 3.50 9.88
C ILE A 150 -7.34 3.67 8.38
N VAL A 151 -7.21 4.90 7.92
CA VAL A 151 -6.95 5.21 6.52
C VAL A 151 -5.44 5.37 6.29
N VAL A 152 -4.89 4.60 5.36
CA VAL A 152 -3.47 4.60 5.01
C VAL A 152 -3.31 5.05 3.56
N TYR A 153 -2.56 6.11 3.36
CA TYR A 153 -2.29 6.67 2.04
C TYR A 153 -0.88 6.33 1.55
N LEU A 154 -0.79 5.82 0.34
CA LEU A 154 0.44 5.47 -0.35
C LEU A 154 0.52 6.29 -1.65
N PRO A 155 1.17 7.48 -1.69
CA PRO A 155 1.21 8.33 -2.90
C PRO A 155 1.63 7.56 -4.14
N GLY A 156 2.81 6.92 -4.10
CA GLY A 156 3.23 5.98 -5.13
C GLY A 156 3.43 6.58 -6.51
N PHE A 157 3.84 7.83 -6.60
CA PHE A 157 4.09 8.51 -7.87
C PHE A 157 5.41 8.05 -8.49
N GLN A 158 5.38 6.92 -9.17
CA GLN A 158 6.54 6.45 -9.94
C GLN A 158 6.46 6.98 -11.36
N HIS A 159 7.35 7.89 -11.72
CA HIS A 159 7.59 8.39 -13.07
C HIS A 159 6.39 8.96 -13.84
N GLY A 160 6.41 10.23 -14.11
CA GLY A 160 5.58 10.86 -15.12
C GLY A 160 4.43 11.72 -14.63
N ILE A 161 4.31 11.99 -13.31
CA ILE A 161 3.28 12.91 -12.83
C ILE A 161 3.79 14.35 -12.73
N SER A 162 5.10 14.59 -12.68
CA SER A 162 5.72 15.90 -12.46
C SER A 162 5.16 17.00 -13.38
N PHE A 163 4.89 16.69 -14.63
CA PHE A 163 4.31 17.65 -15.56
C PHE A 163 2.81 17.94 -15.32
N ARG A 164 2.13 17.16 -14.46
CA ARG A 164 0.71 17.33 -14.10
C ARG A 164 0.50 17.62 -12.62
N ILE A 165 1.57 17.74 -11.83
CA ILE A 165 1.47 17.85 -10.38
C ILE A 165 0.57 19.01 -9.96
N THR A 166 0.67 20.18 -10.60
CA THR A 166 -0.16 21.34 -10.29
C THR A 166 -1.65 21.08 -10.50
N ARG A 167 -2.01 20.19 -11.44
CA ARG A 167 -3.41 19.83 -11.71
C ARG A 167 -3.98 18.89 -10.65
N VAL A 168 -3.17 18.01 -10.13
CA VAL A 168 -3.60 16.99 -9.15
C VAL A 168 -3.23 17.34 -7.71
N MET A 169 -2.49 18.43 -7.49
CA MET A 169 -2.07 18.85 -6.16
C MET A 169 -3.23 18.99 -5.16
N PRO A 170 -4.40 19.58 -5.50
CA PRO A 170 -5.53 19.60 -4.57
C PRO A 170 -5.93 18.20 -4.09
N ASN A 171 -5.94 17.21 -5.00
CA ASN A 171 -6.26 15.82 -4.67
C ASN A 171 -5.20 15.17 -3.78
N VAL A 172 -3.91 15.50 -4.01
CA VAL A 172 -2.82 15.02 -3.16
C VAL A 172 -2.97 15.57 -1.73
N LEU A 173 -3.20 16.86 -1.58
CA LEU A 173 -3.37 17.51 -0.27
C LEU A 173 -4.58 16.94 0.48
N GLU A 174 -5.71 16.74 -0.20
CA GLU A 174 -6.88 16.09 0.37
C GLU A 174 -6.58 14.65 0.84
N ASN A 175 -5.82 13.88 0.06
CA ASN A 175 -5.39 12.54 0.47
C ASN A 175 -4.49 12.55 1.71
N LEU A 176 -3.56 13.53 1.80
CA LEU A 176 -2.70 13.71 2.98
C LEU A 176 -3.53 14.06 4.22
N GLU A 177 -4.59 14.86 4.06
CA GLU A 177 -5.45 15.31 5.15
C GLU A 177 -6.30 14.17 5.72
N VAL A 178 -6.90 13.34 4.87
CA VAL A 178 -7.81 12.26 5.32
C VAL A 178 -7.08 11.04 5.89
N ALA A 179 -5.79 10.87 5.56
CA ALA A 179 -5.01 9.72 5.96
C ALA A 179 -4.61 9.76 7.43
N SER A 180 -4.74 8.64 8.15
CA SER A 180 -4.19 8.46 9.50
C SER A 180 -2.68 8.15 9.45
N ILE A 181 -2.27 7.43 8.42
CA ILE A 181 -0.88 7.04 8.17
C ILE A 181 -0.55 7.31 6.70
N ILE A 182 0.58 7.94 6.43
CA ILE A 182 1.09 8.18 5.08
C ILE A 182 2.40 7.40 4.95
N ILE A 183 2.55 6.63 3.86
CA ILE A 183 3.77 5.89 3.54
C ILE A 183 4.27 6.42 2.20
N ALA A 184 5.33 7.24 2.21
CA ALA A 184 5.87 7.81 0.98
C ALA A 184 7.38 7.61 0.87
N HIS A 185 7.84 7.55 -0.37
CA HIS A 185 9.24 7.38 -0.72
C HIS A 185 9.88 8.73 -1.07
N ASP A 186 11.21 8.84 -1.02
CA ASP A 186 11.97 10.00 -1.49
C ASP A 186 11.45 10.54 -2.82
N ARG A 187 11.17 9.63 -3.77
CA ARG A 187 10.68 9.98 -5.11
C ARG A 187 9.30 10.60 -5.10
N ASP A 188 8.42 10.14 -4.21
CA ASP A 188 7.08 10.70 -4.07
C ASP A 188 7.17 12.14 -3.58
N LEU A 189 8.04 12.41 -2.60
CA LEU A 189 8.24 13.77 -2.09
C LEU A 189 8.90 14.69 -3.12
N GLN A 190 9.88 14.19 -3.87
CA GLN A 190 10.52 14.97 -4.94
C GLN A 190 9.54 15.37 -6.05
N GLU A 191 8.55 14.53 -6.34
CA GLU A 191 7.47 14.85 -7.30
C GLU A 191 6.45 15.84 -6.72
N ILE A 192 6.10 15.71 -5.43
CA ILE A 192 5.07 16.52 -4.79
C ILE A 192 5.64 17.86 -4.29
N PHE A 193 6.80 17.83 -3.62
CA PHE A 193 7.46 18.95 -2.96
C PHE A 193 8.94 19.01 -3.33
N PRO A 194 9.28 19.33 -4.60
CA PRO A 194 10.66 19.19 -5.13
C PRO A 194 11.71 20.05 -4.43
N ASP A 195 11.30 21.17 -3.82
CA ASP A 195 12.20 22.15 -3.20
C ASP A 195 12.31 21.98 -1.68
N GLU A 196 11.66 20.93 -1.10
CA GLU A 196 11.61 20.72 0.34
C GLU A 196 12.36 19.46 0.78
N THR A 197 12.98 19.55 1.94
CA THR A 197 13.49 18.38 2.66
C THR A 197 12.34 17.55 3.22
N VAL A 198 12.59 16.31 3.60
CA VAL A 198 11.59 15.42 4.24
C VAL A 198 11.00 16.07 5.50
N GLU A 199 11.82 16.71 6.31
CA GLU A 199 11.38 17.38 7.54
C GLU A 199 10.50 18.60 7.24
N GLU A 200 10.86 19.41 6.25
CA GLU A 200 10.07 20.56 5.82
C GLU A 200 8.72 20.12 5.24
N ALA A 201 8.73 19.16 4.33
CA ALA A 201 7.50 18.61 3.76
C ALA A 201 6.56 18.03 4.85
N PHE A 202 7.13 17.33 5.84
CA PHE A 202 6.35 16.84 6.98
C PHE A 202 5.73 17.99 7.78
N VAL A 203 6.52 18.99 8.15
CA VAL A 203 6.06 20.11 8.99
C VAL A 203 5.04 20.98 8.25
N HIS A 204 5.28 21.26 6.97
CA HIS A 204 4.47 22.20 6.22
C HIS A 204 3.18 21.59 5.67
N HIS A 205 3.18 20.27 5.30
CA HIS A 205 2.11 19.69 4.49
C HIS A 205 1.46 18.44 5.08
N ILE A 206 2.07 17.78 6.07
CA ILE A 206 1.58 16.47 6.54
C ILE A 206 1.12 16.54 8.00
N ASN A 207 1.83 17.25 8.85
CA ASN A 207 1.62 17.25 10.31
C ASN A 207 0.34 17.99 10.79
N PHE A 208 -0.48 18.51 9.91
CA PHE A 208 -1.65 19.32 10.28
C PHE A 208 -2.71 18.56 11.07
N SER A 209 -2.94 17.30 10.72
CA SER A 209 -3.98 16.47 11.34
C SER A 209 -3.43 15.48 12.37
N GLY A 210 -2.15 15.60 12.74
CA GLY A 210 -1.50 14.65 13.67
C GLY A 210 -1.24 13.27 13.04
N ASN A 211 -1.18 13.21 11.72
CA ASN A 211 -0.96 12.00 10.95
C ASN A 211 0.43 11.43 11.20
N ALA A 212 0.56 10.12 11.14
CA ALA A 212 1.85 9.45 11.11
C ALA A 212 2.39 9.42 9.68
N TYR A 213 3.62 9.86 9.50
CA TYR A 213 4.31 9.81 8.22
C TYR A 213 5.49 8.84 8.28
N VAL A 214 5.44 7.82 7.46
CA VAL A 214 6.51 6.83 7.30
C VAL A 214 7.25 7.12 6.01
N HIS A 215 8.49 7.55 6.16
CA HIS A 215 9.38 7.89 5.05
C HIS A 215 10.24 6.69 4.64
N LEU A 216 10.24 6.39 3.36
CA LEU A 216 11.03 5.33 2.73
C LEU A 216 12.12 5.94 1.84
N SER A 217 13.30 5.33 1.84
CA SER A 217 14.44 5.75 1.03
C SER A 217 15.16 4.55 0.47
N ASP A 218 15.74 4.69 -0.73
CA ASP A 218 16.61 3.66 -1.32
C ASP A 218 17.96 3.54 -0.57
N SER A 219 18.35 4.58 0.17
CA SER A 219 19.69 4.69 0.79
C SER A 219 19.69 4.70 2.32
N ALA A 220 18.51 4.73 2.95
CA ALA A 220 18.41 4.86 4.40
C ALA A 220 17.30 3.95 4.98
N ALA A 221 17.41 3.67 6.28
CA ALA A 221 16.38 2.96 7.02
C ALA A 221 15.06 3.74 7.03
N PRO A 222 13.89 3.06 7.03
CA PRO A 222 12.60 3.69 7.18
C PRO A 222 12.52 4.57 8.43
N LYS A 223 11.92 5.74 8.32
CA LYS A 223 11.77 6.70 9.42
C LYS A 223 10.31 7.07 9.62
N LEU A 224 9.91 7.19 10.86
CA LEU A 224 8.62 7.74 11.26
C LEU A 224 8.75 9.19 11.70
N TYR A 225 7.78 9.99 11.29
CA TYR A 225 7.55 11.37 11.70
C TYR A 225 6.10 11.50 12.20
N ARG A 226 5.91 11.95 13.45
CA ARG A 226 4.60 12.23 14.00
C ARG A 226 4.70 13.28 15.11
N GLY A 227 4.12 14.47 14.90
CA GLY A 227 4.37 15.58 15.82
C GLY A 227 5.88 15.78 16.05
N THR A 228 6.31 15.67 17.30
CA THR A 228 7.73 15.69 17.68
C THR A 228 8.39 14.30 17.74
N GLN A 229 7.61 13.23 17.59
CA GLN A 229 8.14 11.86 17.62
C GLN A 229 8.93 11.56 16.36
N ARG A 230 10.06 10.89 16.54
CA ARG A 230 10.88 10.33 15.47
C ARG A 230 11.30 8.92 15.87
N ALA A 231 10.99 7.95 15.02
CA ALA A 231 11.44 6.57 15.16
C ALA A 231 12.11 6.13 13.87
N SER A 232 13.01 5.18 13.96
CA SER A 232 13.61 4.53 12.80
C SER A 232 13.84 3.06 13.09
N HIS A 233 13.70 2.20 12.08
CA HIS A 233 14.27 0.87 12.12
C HIS A 233 15.80 0.99 12.22
N GLY A 234 16.44 -0.01 12.78
CA GLY A 234 17.91 -0.09 12.82
C GLY A 234 18.56 -0.08 11.43
N THR A 235 19.79 -0.52 11.32
CA THR A 235 20.50 -0.59 10.02
C THR A 235 19.84 -1.60 9.08
N VAL A 236 19.43 -1.14 7.89
CA VAL A 236 18.88 -1.99 6.83
C VAL A 236 19.94 -2.18 5.75
N SER A 237 20.08 -3.41 5.22
CA SER A 237 20.86 -3.63 4.01
C SER A 237 20.21 -2.90 2.84
N THR A 238 20.92 -1.93 2.27
CA THR A 238 20.44 -1.11 1.15
C THR A 238 20.23 -1.90 -0.15
N ASP A 239 20.84 -3.08 -0.26
CA ASP A 239 20.78 -3.91 -1.47
C ASP A 239 19.38 -4.46 -1.78
N SER A 240 18.48 -4.53 -0.76
CA SER A 240 17.13 -5.05 -0.92
C SER A 240 16.10 -3.98 -1.27
N HIS A 241 16.32 -2.71 -0.93
CA HIS A 241 15.32 -1.64 -1.08
C HIS A 241 14.94 -1.32 -2.53
N ASN A 242 15.88 -1.51 -3.46
CA ASN A 242 15.66 -1.31 -4.89
C ASN A 242 15.01 -2.50 -5.59
N ARG A 243 14.76 -3.61 -4.87
CA ARG A 243 14.15 -4.79 -5.47
C ARG A 243 12.65 -4.61 -5.65
N LEU A 244 12.13 -5.23 -6.70
CA LEU A 244 10.68 -5.35 -6.89
C LEU A 244 10.07 -6.06 -5.68
N GLY A 245 8.88 -5.63 -5.27
CA GLY A 245 8.17 -6.20 -4.12
C GLY A 245 8.51 -5.56 -2.77
N TRP A 246 9.67 -4.92 -2.59
CA TRP A 246 10.08 -4.41 -1.28
C TRP A 246 9.08 -3.41 -0.69
N GLN A 247 8.64 -2.42 -1.46
CA GLN A 247 7.70 -1.40 -0.97
C GLN A 247 6.30 -1.96 -0.70
N ALA A 248 5.83 -2.89 -1.53
CA ALA A 248 4.56 -3.59 -1.30
C ALA A 248 4.64 -4.45 -0.04
N GLY A 249 5.75 -5.18 0.16
CA GLY A 249 6.02 -5.96 1.35
C GLY A 249 6.13 -5.11 2.61
N PHE A 250 6.79 -3.94 2.54
CA PHE A 250 6.84 -2.99 3.65
C PHE A 250 5.43 -2.52 4.06
N THR A 251 4.62 -2.15 3.07
CA THR A 251 3.24 -1.73 3.32
C THR A 251 2.44 -2.88 3.95
N ALA A 252 2.52 -4.09 3.39
CA ALA A 252 1.84 -5.26 3.95
C ALA A 252 2.29 -5.56 5.38
N GLY A 253 3.59 -5.51 5.65
CA GLY A 253 4.15 -5.75 6.97
C GLY A 253 3.74 -4.70 8.01
N LEU A 254 3.64 -3.42 7.61
CA LEU A 254 3.15 -2.37 8.49
C LEU A 254 1.67 -2.58 8.85
N LEU A 255 0.81 -2.90 7.85
CA LEU A 255 -0.60 -3.16 8.10
C LEU A 255 -0.80 -4.45 8.93
N TYR A 256 -0.02 -5.49 8.67
CA TYR A 256 0.01 -6.69 9.49
C TYR A 256 0.38 -6.36 10.95
N ALA A 257 1.40 -5.52 11.16
CA ALA A 257 1.85 -5.12 12.49
C ALA A 257 0.78 -4.33 13.26
N LEU A 258 0.01 -3.44 12.58
CA LEU A 258 -1.13 -2.76 13.19
C LEU A 258 -2.17 -3.76 13.75
N LEU A 259 -2.43 -4.84 13.01
CA LEU A 259 -3.35 -5.88 13.46
C LEU A 259 -2.74 -6.75 14.56
N LEU A 260 -1.46 -7.11 14.45
CA LEU A 260 -0.74 -7.93 15.41
C LEU A 260 -0.67 -7.27 16.80
N HIS A 261 -0.44 -5.97 16.85
CA HIS A 261 -0.33 -5.19 18.08
C HIS A 261 -1.65 -4.54 18.52
N ASP A 262 -2.77 -4.95 17.90
CA ASP A 262 -4.13 -4.43 18.16
C ASP A 262 -4.20 -2.90 18.14
N ILE A 263 -3.53 -2.29 17.15
CA ILE A 263 -3.57 -0.85 16.96
C ILE A 263 -4.87 -0.49 16.26
N THR A 264 -5.71 0.22 16.97
CA THR A 264 -7.03 0.72 16.55
C THR A 264 -6.96 2.19 16.18
N ARG A 265 -8.03 2.74 15.62
CA ARG A 265 -8.15 4.18 15.37
C ARG A 265 -7.95 4.99 16.65
N ASP A 266 -8.51 4.49 17.76
CA ASP A 266 -8.53 5.21 19.04
C ASP A 266 -7.16 5.22 19.74
N ASN A 267 -6.40 4.12 19.64
CA ASN A 267 -5.11 4.00 20.32
C ASN A 267 -3.89 4.35 19.45
N LEU A 268 -4.07 4.51 18.14
CA LEU A 268 -2.99 4.92 17.22
C LEU A 268 -2.29 6.20 17.69
N ALA A 269 -3.08 7.14 18.26
CA ALA A 269 -2.56 8.39 18.77
C ALA A 269 -1.65 8.23 19.99
N ALA A 270 -1.82 7.19 20.77
CA ALA A 270 -1.08 6.92 21.99
C ALA A 270 0.22 6.11 21.78
N LEU A 271 0.48 5.65 20.53
CA LEU A 271 1.70 4.93 20.22
C LEU A 271 2.93 5.78 20.54
N ASP A 272 3.82 5.24 21.35
CA ASP A 272 5.13 5.82 21.64
C ASP A 272 6.18 5.45 20.57
N THR A 273 7.39 5.95 20.75
CA THR A 273 8.50 5.70 19.81
C THR A 273 8.88 4.22 19.72
N ASP A 274 8.76 3.47 20.82
CA ASP A 274 9.13 2.05 20.84
C ASP A 274 8.04 1.20 20.16
N GLY A 275 6.76 1.52 20.36
CA GLY A 275 5.65 0.92 19.62
C GLY A 275 5.80 1.12 18.12
N TRP A 276 6.11 2.34 17.68
CA TRP A 276 6.36 2.61 16.25
C TRP A 276 7.57 1.85 15.72
N ARG A 277 8.64 1.70 16.51
CA ARG A 277 9.81 0.91 16.11
C ARG A 277 9.44 -0.56 15.86
N GLN A 278 8.62 -1.15 16.73
CA GLN A 278 8.14 -2.53 16.56
C GLN A 278 7.31 -2.69 15.28
N LEU A 279 6.46 -1.71 14.92
CA LEU A 279 5.72 -1.73 13.67
C LEU A 279 6.66 -1.65 12.46
N LEU A 280 7.68 -0.78 12.51
CA LEU A 280 8.68 -0.66 11.43
C LEU A 280 9.52 -1.94 11.29
N ASP A 281 9.86 -2.61 12.39
CA ASP A 281 10.61 -3.87 12.38
C ASP A 281 9.83 -4.97 11.64
N CYS A 282 8.54 -5.12 11.92
CA CYS A 282 7.66 -6.05 11.20
C CYS A 282 7.54 -5.67 9.71
N ALA A 283 7.45 -4.38 9.42
CA ALA A 283 7.34 -3.88 8.06
C ALA A 283 8.58 -4.21 7.21
N VAL A 284 9.77 -4.02 7.80
CA VAL A 284 11.05 -4.33 7.14
C VAL A 284 11.24 -5.83 6.95
N ASP A 285 10.89 -6.65 7.94
CA ASP A 285 10.97 -8.11 7.84
C ASP A 285 10.13 -8.63 6.67
N CYS A 286 8.87 -8.20 6.55
CA CYS A 286 8.00 -8.54 5.44
C CYS A 286 8.51 -7.99 4.10
N ALA A 287 9.08 -6.79 4.08
CA ALA A 287 9.66 -6.19 2.88
C ALA A 287 10.85 -7.00 2.33
N GLN A 288 11.72 -7.48 3.21
CA GLN A 288 12.87 -8.32 2.84
C GLN A 288 12.40 -9.66 2.26
N GLU A 289 11.38 -10.25 2.83
CA GLU A 289 10.76 -11.48 2.33
C GLU A 289 10.19 -11.29 0.92
N CYS A 290 9.38 -10.27 0.70
CA CYS A 290 8.82 -9.98 -0.62
C CYS A 290 9.90 -9.64 -1.66
N ALA A 291 10.96 -8.94 -1.27
CA ALA A 291 12.08 -8.62 -2.15
C ALA A 291 12.91 -9.84 -2.56
N ALA A 292 12.91 -10.88 -1.74
CA ALA A 292 13.56 -12.16 -2.04
C ALA A 292 12.67 -13.11 -2.88
N SER A 293 11.37 -12.86 -2.89
CA SER A 293 10.38 -13.67 -3.61
C SER A 293 10.39 -13.39 -5.12
N SER A 294 10.11 -14.44 -5.91
CA SER A 294 9.92 -14.29 -7.36
C SER A 294 8.63 -13.54 -7.72
N ASP A 295 7.63 -13.54 -6.86
CA ASP A 295 6.27 -13.06 -7.18
C ASP A 295 5.92 -11.73 -6.50
N ASN A 296 6.92 -11.05 -5.92
CA ASN A 296 6.78 -9.77 -5.22
C ASN A 296 5.83 -9.80 -4.01
N CYS A 297 5.52 -11.00 -3.53
CA CYS A 297 4.66 -11.28 -2.38
C CYS A 297 5.40 -12.17 -1.37
N VAL A 298 4.86 -12.30 -0.17
CA VAL A 298 5.43 -13.19 0.85
C VAL A 298 5.37 -14.66 0.42
N SER A 299 6.38 -15.44 0.80
CA SER A 299 6.37 -16.88 0.58
C SER A 299 5.32 -17.59 1.45
N ALA A 300 4.93 -18.82 1.05
CA ALA A 300 3.98 -19.62 1.81
C ALA A 300 4.49 -19.95 3.23
N ASP A 301 5.79 -20.16 3.38
CA ASP A 301 6.42 -20.45 4.68
C ASP A 301 6.36 -19.21 5.60
N TYR A 302 6.69 -18.03 5.09
CA TYR A 302 6.56 -16.78 5.84
C TYR A 302 5.11 -16.53 6.24
N ALA A 303 4.18 -16.66 5.30
CA ALA A 303 2.77 -16.46 5.53
C ALA A 303 2.21 -17.40 6.61
N THR A 304 2.63 -18.68 6.61
CA THR A 304 2.22 -19.64 7.64
C THR A 304 2.69 -19.22 9.05
N ARG A 305 3.93 -18.76 9.18
CA ARG A 305 4.47 -18.25 10.46
C ARG A 305 3.72 -16.98 10.90
N ALA A 306 3.49 -16.06 9.99
CA ALA A 306 2.77 -14.80 10.26
C ALA A 306 1.32 -15.07 10.69
N ALA A 307 0.60 -15.94 9.97
CA ALA A 307 -0.78 -16.33 10.32
C ALA A 307 -0.86 -17.00 11.70
N THR A 308 0.11 -17.85 12.05
CA THR A 308 0.17 -18.50 13.35
C THR A 308 0.41 -17.47 14.45
N ARG A 309 1.40 -16.59 14.28
CA ARG A 309 1.70 -15.51 15.23
C ARG A 309 0.50 -14.60 15.48
N LEU A 310 -0.20 -14.19 14.42
CA LEU A 310 -1.40 -13.35 14.54
C LEU A 310 -2.52 -14.06 15.32
N ARG A 311 -2.76 -15.33 15.01
CA ARG A 311 -3.79 -16.13 15.71
C ARG A 311 -3.50 -16.27 17.20
N ASP A 312 -2.25 -16.60 17.54
CA ASP A 312 -1.84 -16.79 18.93
C ASP A 312 -1.95 -15.49 19.73
N THR A 313 -1.55 -14.37 19.14
CA THR A 313 -1.68 -13.05 19.77
C THR A 313 -3.16 -12.67 19.98
N LEU A 314 -4.02 -12.87 18.99
CA LEU A 314 -5.45 -12.58 19.12
C LEU A 314 -6.14 -13.46 20.19
N ALA A 315 -5.74 -14.73 20.33
CA ALA A 315 -6.25 -15.60 21.37
C ALA A 315 -5.88 -15.11 22.77
N GLN A 316 -4.62 -14.64 22.96
CA GLN A 316 -4.16 -14.07 24.24
C GLN A 316 -4.93 -12.80 24.63
N HIS A 317 -5.23 -11.93 23.66
CA HIS A 317 -6.02 -10.72 23.92
C HIS A 317 -7.46 -11.05 24.36
N GLN A 318 -8.07 -12.09 23.79
CA GLN A 318 -9.43 -12.53 24.19
C GLN A 318 -9.46 -13.11 25.60
N GLU A 319 -8.45 -13.90 25.98
CA GLU A 319 -8.35 -14.46 27.33
C GLU A 319 -8.13 -13.38 28.38
N SER A 320 -7.30 -12.37 28.09
CA SER A 320 -7.05 -11.26 29.01
C SER A 320 -8.27 -10.34 29.22
N SER A 321 -9.14 -10.21 28.22
CA SER A 321 -10.35 -9.40 28.28
C SER A 321 -11.53 -10.10 29.00
N THR A 322 -11.46 -11.43 29.16
CA THR A 322 -12.53 -12.23 29.81
C THR A 322 -12.25 -12.52 31.29
N THR A 323 -11.07 -12.18 31.82
CA THR A 323 -10.76 -12.34 33.24
C THR A 323 -11.36 -11.18 34.02
N PRO A 324 -12.37 -11.39 34.93
CA PRO A 324 -12.92 -10.33 35.75
C PRO A 324 -11.81 -9.72 36.60
N GLN A 325 -11.67 -8.41 36.59
CA GLN A 325 -10.82 -7.72 37.58
C GLN A 325 -11.44 -7.96 38.97
N PRO A 326 -10.62 -8.28 39.98
CA PRO A 326 -11.08 -8.57 41.36
C PRO A 326 -11.65 -7.34 42.07
#